data_8ee0b2fab6e2ef6f9b606ad4cc10f47c
#
_entry.id   8ee0b2fab6e2ef6f9b606ad4cc10f47c
#
_cell.length_a   1.000
_cell.length_b   1.000
_cell.length_c   1.000
_cell.angle_alpha   90.00
_cell.angle_beta   90.00
_cell.angle_gamma   90.00
#
_symmetry.space_group_name_H-M   'P 1'
#
loop_
_entity.id
_entity.type
_entity.pdbx_description
1 polymer ?
#
loop_
_entity_poly.entity_id
_entity_poly.type
_entity_poly.pdbx_seq_one_letter_code
_entity_poly.pdbx_strand_id
1 'polypeptide(L)'
;MAPIAFLARSRRFVGPQNYKSISTFVHLHQEAQLAEPPMTPPALPPNPATGSPRYNENWRNPTSASLAGEGALIPVGLGFLQHTTAAKMQVLSQSLDAQGLMNHFAGWMTLRRWEDMKQLFELWIRSLDKNGKPNKPDVNLYNHYLRANFMIGASAGELLDLVAQMDDFGILPNTASYNLVLKAMQKAGETLAAERLIERMLQTGKEYKESLPDDESYDLVIGMLLSTNQIDSALKYIDLTLKSGYMLSMKAFVDCVRICVSNVRLDTLVSIIERCKKTDQNKSLCPDWRICNYIADVAMQSDNSELTYYSLEFIAKWIARGEAAKPPVLLSVDEGLVISALGTAGRTYNSKLLDGSWAVLKRSLRQKKVPNPESYLGKIYAHANLGNLQKAFSTLHECETAHGNSNQEDGEDLFSPFHTLNPLVTACSKNGFVTLDSVYYQLENLSQGDVPYKSVAALNCVILGCANIWDVDRAYQTFSAIDSSFGLIPNIHSYNALICAFGKLSKRDEAVKVFEHFVALGVKPNATTYSLLIDAHLIKRDPKAALSVIDEMVDLRCAEDVSCQVFSISLPLALCGASPFVKYGQLFWA
;
A
#
# COMPACT_ATOMS: atom_id res chain seq x y z
N MET A 1 1.66 -28.13 -5.60
CA MET A 1 2.41 -27.60 -4.41
C MET A 1 3.83 -27.13 -4.76
N ALA A 2 4.03 -26.55 -5.95
CA ALA A 2 5.36 -26.08 -6.38
C ALA A 2 5.60 -24.55 -6.48
N PRO A 3 4.64 -23.65 -6.22
CA PRO A 3 4.88 -22.21 -6.41
C PRO A 3 5.60 -21.51 -5.26
N ILE A 4 5.61 -22.09 -4.06
CA ILE A 4 6.15 -21.39 -2.85
C ILE A 4 7.69 -21.30 -2.85
N ALA A 5 8.38 -22.27 -3.46
CA ALA A 5 9.84 -22.31 -3.51
C ALA A 5 10.46 -21.27 -4.49
N PHE A 6 9.69 -20.83 -5.49
CA PHE A 6 10.18 -19.91 -6.52
C PHE A 6 10.24 -18.45 -6.02
N LEU A 7 9.29 -18.05 -5.17
CA LEU A 7 9.26 -16.71 -4.59
C LEU A 7 10.32 -16.47 -3.49
N ALA A 8 10.72 -17.54 -2.79
CA ALA A 8 11.82 -17.45 -1.83
C ALA A 8 13.19 -17.24 -2.52
N ARG A 9 13.31 -17.58 -3.80
CA ARG A 9 14.56 -17.39 -4.57
C ARG A 9 14.68 -15.98 -5.17
N SER A 10 13.59 -15.35 -5.57
CA SER A 10 13.64 -13.95 -6.05
C SER A 10 14.06 -12.96 -4.96
N ARG A 11 13.84 -13.30 -3.68
CA ARG A 11 14.34 -12.48 -2.54
C ARG A 11 15.85 -12.53 -2.35
N ARG A 12 16.59 -13.49 -2.93
CA ARG A 12 18.06 -13.56 -2.79
C ARG A 12 18.83 -12.69 -3.78
N PHE A 13 18.17 -12.14 -4.80
CA PHE A 13 18.79 -11.19 -5.73
C PHE A 13 18.76 -9.74 -5.24
N VAL A 14 18.03 -9.44 -4.17
CA VAL A 14 18.12 -8.14 -3.50
C VAL A 14 19.21 -8.25 -2.44
N GLY A 15 20.44 -7.95 -2.82
CA GLY A 15 21.58 -7.89 -1.89
C GLY A 15 21.38 -6.84 -0.79
N PRO A 16 22.12 -6.93 0.34
CA PRO A 16 21.92 -6.07 1.51
C PRO A 16 22.24 -4.58 1.27
N GLN A 17 22.53 -4.16 0.05
CA GLN A 17 22.83 -2.77 -0.28
C GLN A 17 21.59 -1.88 -0.47
N ASN A 18 20.37 -2.43 -0.61
CA ASN A 18 19.16 -1.64 -0.84
C ASN A 18 18.48 -1.11 0.43
N TYR A 19 19.06 -1.35 1.63
CA TYR A 19 18.59 -0.69 2.86
C TYR A 19 18.84 0.83 2.91
N LYS A 20 19.65 1.37 1.97
CA LYS A 20 19.82 2.82 1.83
C LYS A 20 18.61 3.54 1.25
N SER A 21 17.65 2.83 0.61
CA SER A 21 16.45 3.44 0.05
C SER A 21 15.44 3.87 1.12
N ILE A 22 15.44 3.20 2.30
CA ILE A 22 14.54 3.57 3.41
C ILE A 22 14.91 4.95 3.98
N SER A 23 16.20 5.31 3.99
CA SER A 23 16.65 6.63 4.45
C SER A 23 16.27 7.75 3.47
N THR A 24 16.23 7.45 2.18
CA THR A 24 15.79 8.41 1.13
C THR A 24 14.29 8.69 1.22
N PHE A 25 13.48 7.68 1.59
CA PHE A 25 12.04 7.86 1.82
C PHE A 25 11.75 8.75 3.04
N VAL A 26 12.52 8.64 4.10
CA VAL A 26 12.40 9.52 5.28
C VAL A 26 12.72 10.96 4.89
N HIS A 27 13.71 11.17 4.02
CA HIS A 27 14.11 12.50 3.55
C HIS A 27 13.06 13.12 2.61
N LEU A 28 12.49 12.32 1.68
CA LEU A 28 11.39 12.77 0.80
C LEU A 28 10.11 13.10 1.59
N HIS A 29 9.85 12.36 2.68
CA HIS A 29 8.73 12.66 3.56
C HIS A 29 8.96 13.96 4.35
N GLN A 30 10.20 14.23 4.74
CA GLN A 30 10.57 15.48 5.41
C GLN A 30 10.48 16.68 4.46
N GLU A 31 10.87 16.52 3.19
CA GLU A 31 10.69 17.54 2.16
C GLU A 31 9.20 17.73 1.78
N ALA A 32 8.40 16.65 1.74
CA ALA A 32 6.96 16.74 1.51
C ALA A 32 6.21 17.41 2.68
N GLN A 33 6.70 17.26 3.93
CA GLN A 33 6.15 17.98 5.08
C GLN A 33 6.54 19.45 5.10
N LEU A 34 7.71 19.81 4.55
CA LEU A 34 8.15 21.19 4.41
C LEU A 34 7.48 21.92 3.22
N ALA A 35 6.93 21.14 2.27
CA ALA A 35 6.25 21.65 1.07
C ALA A 35 4.72 21.66 1.17
N GLU A 36 4.13 21.39 2.34
CA GLU A 36 2.72 21.66 2.53
C GLU A 36 2.53 23.18 2.44
N PRO A 37 1.84 23.69 1.39
CA PRO A 37 1.47 25.09 1.38
C PRO A 37 0.54 25.31 2.58
N PRO A 38 0.60 26.46 3.26
CA PRO A 38 -0.38 26.77 4.29
C PRO A 38 -1.76 26.58 3.65
N MET A 39 -2.55 25.67 4.24
CA MET A 39 -3.92 25.40 3.80
C MET A 39 -4.73 26.68 3.97
N THR A 40 -4.72 27.52 2.95
CA THR A 40 -5.83 28.42 2.74
C THR A 40 -6.97 27.55 2.22
N PRO A 41 -8.07 27.44 2.97
CA PRO A 41 -9.21 26.68 2.48
C PRO A 41 -9.63 27.28 1.14
N PRO A 42 -9.92 26.47 0.12
CA PRO A 42 -10.48 26.98 -1.13
C PRO A 42 -11.75 27.76 -0.78
N ALA A 43 -11.89 28.93 -1.37
CA ALA A 43 -13.11 29.73 -1.23
C ALA A 43 -14.32 28.86 -1.54
N LEU A 44 -15.18 28.64 -0.54
CA LEU A 44 -16.40 27.86 -0.67
C LEU A 44 -17.32 28.55 -1.66
N PRO A 45 -17.97 27.82 -2.57
CA PRO A 45 -19.07 28.36 -3.35
C PRO A 45 -20.18 28.82 -2.39
N PRO A 46 -20.98 29.85 -2.73
CA PRO A 46 -22.00 30.37 -1.84
C PRO A 46 -23.01 29.29 -1.49
N ASN A 47 -23.15 28.99 -0.20
CA ASN A 47 -24.08 28.04 0.36
C ASN A 47 -25.53 28.45 0.07
N PRO A 48 -26.41 27.52 -0.32
CA PRO A 48 -27.83 27.72 -0.12
C PRO A 48 -28.12 27.66 1.39
N ALA A 49 -28.83 28.66 1.86
CA ALA A 49 -29.15 28.89 3.27
C ALA A 49 -29.98 27.74 3.87
N THR A 50 -29.33 26.83 4.57
CA THR A 50 -29.86 26.00 5.66
C THR A 50 -28.69 25.67 6.59
N GLY A 51 -28.20 26.65 7.28
CA GLY A 51 -27.12 26.47 8.25
C GLY A 51 -27.67 26.15 9.62
N SER A 52 -27.39 24.96 10.14
CA SER A 52 -27.23 24.82 11.58
C SER A 52 -26.10 25.75 12.03
N PRO A 53 -26.24 26.46 13.15
CA PRO A 53 -25.17 27.34 13.62
C PRO A 53 -23.95 26.49 13.96
N ARG A 54 -22.98 26.52 13.07
CA ARG A 54 -21.65 25.95 13.39
C ARG A 54 -21.15 26.69 14.61
N TYR A 55 -20.75 25.93 15.61
CA TYR A 55 -20.04 26.43 16.76
C TYR A 55 -18.91 27.34 16.27
N ASN A 56 -19.03 28.65 16.56
CA ASN A 56 -18.10 29.66 16.04
C ASN A 56 -16.79 29.57 16.80
N GLU A 57 -15.77 28.94 16.20
CA GLU A 57 -14.43 28.80 16.79
C GLU A 57 -13.59 30.09 16.75
N ASN A 58 -14.22 31.28 16.62
CA ASN A 58 -13.52 32.59 16.63
C ASN A 58 -12.66 32.86 17.86
N TRP A 59 -12.74 32.03 18.89
CA TRP A 59 -11.86 32.09 20.05
C TRP A 59 -10.42 31.59 19.80
N ARG A 60 -10.15 30.97 18.65
CA ARG A 60 -8.79 30.51 18.29
C ARG A 60 -7.89 31.59 17.70
N ASN A 61 -8.43 32.71 17.28
CA ASN A 61 -7.65 33.82 16.73
C ASN A 61 -7.58 34.95 17.76
N PRO A 62 -6.45 35.10 18.49
CA PRO A 62 -6.26 36.29 19.30
C PRO A 62 -5.96 37.46 18.35
N THR A 63 -7.00 38.24 17.99
CA THR A 63 -6.78 39.58 17.47
C THR A 63 -6.11 40.37 18.56
N SER A 64 -4.88 40.81 18.32
CA SER A 64 -4.11 41.72 19.13
C SER A 64 -4.90 43.01 19.35
N ALA A 65 -5.63 43.10 20.47
CA ALA A 65 -6.09 44.36 20.98
C ALA A 65 -5.06 44.81 22.02
N SER A 66 -4.29 45.83 21.63
CA SER A 66 -3.41 46.58 22.50
C SER A 66 -4.20 47.14 23.68
N LEU A 67 -3.88 46.71 24.87
CA LEU A 67 -4.23 47.43 26.11
C LEU A 67 -2.96 48.08 26.64
N ALA A 68 -2.81 49.34 26.28
CA ALA A 68 -2.00 50.28 27.04
C ALA A 68 -2.86 50.79 28.20
N GLY A 69 -2.32 50.81 29.41
CA GLY A 69 -2.97 51.47 30.54
C GLY A 69 -2.53 50.92 31.89
N GLU A 70 -1.42 51.47 32.36
CA GLU A 70 -1.10 51.93 33.71
C GLU A 70 -1.16 50.95 34.90
N GLY A 71 -0.02 50.95 35.55
CA GLY A 71 0.35 50.22 36.73
C GLY A 71 -0.28 50.66 38.03
N ALA A 72 -0.30 49.74 38.96
CA ALA A 72 -0.18 49.98 40.39
C ALA A 72 0.41 48.71 41.03
N LEU A 73 1.64 48.87 41.48
CA LEU A 73 2.32 47.97 42.41
C LEU A 73 1.68 48.07 43.79
N ILE A 74 1.25 46.98 44.38
CA ILE A 74 1.02 46.86 45.83
C ILE A 74 1.57 45.48 46.30
N PRO A 75 2.27 45.45 47.46
CA PRO A 75 3.12 44.32 47.85
C PRO A 75 2.42 43.23 48.67
N VAL A 76 2.87 42.05 48.43
CA VAL A 76 3.00 40.83 49.23
C VAL A 76 2.34 40.72 50.60
N GLY A 77 1.41 39.74 50.71
CA GLY A 77 0.98 39.13 51.98
C GLY A 77 0.53 37.69 51.72
N LEU A 78 1.40 36.75 51.95
CA LEU A 78 1.30 35.33 51.56
C LEU A 78 0.43 34.46 52.50
N GLY A 79 -0.55 35.01 53.20
CA GLY A 79 -1.39 34.26 54.14
C GLY A 79 -2.91 34.37 53.95
N PHE A 80 -3.40 35.24 53.04
CA PHE A 80 -4.83 35.55 52.90
C PHE A 80 -5.47 35.13 51.57
N LEU A 81 -4.78 34.40 50.72
CA LEU A 81 -5.18 34.23 49.33
C LEU A 81 -6.29 33.18 49.07
N GLN A 82 -6.58 32.28 50.00
CA GLN A 82 -7.63 31.27 49.78
C GLN A 82 -9.04 31.80 50.08
N HIS A 83 -9.22 32.70 51.03
CA HIS A 83 -10.53 33.31 51.32
C HIS A 83 -10.90 34.46 50.36
N THR A 84 -9.93 35.05 49.68
CA THR A 84 -10.17 36.17 48.75
C THR A 84 -10.63 35.74 47.37
N THR A 85 -10.34 34.51 46.94
CA THR A 85 -10.78 34.00 45.62
C THR A 85 -12.27 33.67 45.61
N ALA A 86 -12.78 33.03 46.63
CA ALA A 86 -14.22 32.67 46.70
C ALA A 86 -15.09 33.96 46.82
N ALA A 87 -14.70 34.93 47.64
CA ALA A 87 -15.41 36.20 47.76
C ALA A 87 -15.38 37.02 46.45
N LYS A 88 -14.25 37.02 45.74
CA LYS A 88 -14.14 37.64 44.40
C LYS A 88 -15.02 36.95 43.38
N MET A 89 -15.06 35.61 43.38
CA MET A 89 -15.94 34.80 42.52
C MET A 89 -17.42 35.12 42.78
N GLN A 90 -17.81 35.29 44.02
CA GLN A 90 -19.18 35.61 44.41
C GLN A 90 -19.59 37.01 43.94
N VAL A 91 -18.72 38.02 44.13
CA VAL A 91 -18.97 39.36 43.61
C VAL A 91 -19.01 39.37 42.08
N LEU A 92 -18.09 38.64 41.43
CA LEU A 92 -18.05 38.52 39.98
C LEU A 92 -19.34 37.87 39.44
N SER A 93 -19.84 36.81 40.08
CA SER A 93 -21.05 36.14 39.70
C SER A 93 -22.31 37.00 39.75
N GLN A 94 -22.35 38.00 40.65
CA GLN A 94 -23.47 38.92 40.78
C GLN A 94 -23.39 40.11 39.81
N SER A 95 -22.20 40.43 39.29
CA SER A 95 -21.97 41.56 38.41
C SER A 95 -22.02 41.25 36.93
N LEU A 96 -21.89 39.96 36.55
CA LEU A 96 -21.84 39.52 35.18
C LEU A 96 -23.22 39.15 34.63
N ASP A 97 -23.49 39.60 33.41
CA ASP A 97 -24.52 39.03 32.56
C ASP A 97 -24.01 37.82 31.79
N ALA A 98 -24.88 37.12 31.06
CA ALA A 98 -24.50 35.94 30.31
C ALA A 98 -23.37 36.16 29.31
N GLN A 99 -23.34 37.35 28.66
CA GLN A 99 -22.29 37.69 27.71
C GLN A 99 -20.94 37.99 28.43
N GLY A 100 -20.99 38.65 29.54
CA GLY A 100 -19.80 38.90 30.37
C GLY A 100 -19.20 37.60 30.90
N LEU A 101 -20.06 36.65 31.33
CA LEU A 101 -19.63 35.33 31.77
C LEU A 101 -18.98 34.53 30.63
N MET A 102 -19.55 34.60 29.42
CA MET A 102 -18.98 33.97 28.23
C MET A 102 -17.57 34.53 27.91
N ASN A 103 -17.39 35.85 28.00
CA ASN A 103 -16.09 36.47 27.76
C ASN A 103 -15.04 36.04 28.80
N HIS A 104 -15.42 35.90 30.07
CA HIS A 104 -14.54 35.36 31.12
C HIS A 104 -14.17 33.89 30.82
N PHE A 105 -15.14 33.08 30.39
CA PHE A 105 -14.88 31.69 30.03
C PHE A 105 -13.91 31.56 28.86
N ALA A 106 -14.01 32.39 27.83
CA ALA A 106 -13.06 32.43 26.73
C ALA A 106 -11.62 32.63 27.20
N GLY A 107 -11.38 33.59 28.11
CA GLY A 107 -10.07 33.82 28.72
C GLY A 107 -9.59 32.62 29.57
N TRP A 108 -10.48 32.03 30.37
CA TRP A 108 -10.13 30.92 31.26
C TRP A 108 -9.92 29.59 30.53
N MET A 109 -10.59 29.38 29.42
CA MET A 109 -10.32 28.22 28.54
C MET A 109 -8.89 28.23 28.01
N THR A 110 -8.37 29.38 27.60
CA THR A 110 -6.97 29.52 27.16
C THR A 110 -5.98 29.23 28.26
N LEU A 111 -6.32 29.62 29.50
CA LEU A 111 -5.53 29.39 30.71
C LEU A 111 -5.77 28.03 31.37
N ARG A 112 -6.67 27.20 30.80
CA ARG A 112 -7.07 25.88 31.33
C ARG A 112 -7.61 25.94 32.78
N ARG A 113 -8.26 27.03 33.18
CA ARG A 113 -8.84 27.22 34.52
C ARG A 113 -10.24 26.62 34.62
N TRP A 114 -10.35 25.30 34.43
CA TRP A 114 -11.63 24.60 34.33
C TRP A 114 -12.42 24.61 35.64
N GLU A 115 -11.74 24.47 36.78
CA GLU A 115 -12.35 24.49 38.11
C GLU A 115 -12.98 25.85 38.44
N ASP A 116 -12.28 26.91 38.08
CA ASP A 116 -12.80 28.28 38.26
C ASP A 116 -14.03 28.55 37.38
N MET A 117 -14.03 27.99 36.15
CA MET A 117 -15.18 28.09 35.25
C MET A 117 -16.39 27.39 35.85
N LYS A 118 -16.21 26.17 36.40
CA LYS A 118 -17.26 25.39 37.05
C LYS A 118 -17.84 26.17 38.23
N GLN A 119 -16.98 26.60 39.16
CA GLN A 119 -17.39 27.34 40.37
C GLN A 119 -18.11 28.65 40.02
N LEU A 120 -17.59 29.42 39.08
CA LEU A 120 -18.22 30.67 38.67
C LEU A 120 -19.59 30.45 38.03
N PHE A 121 -19.76 29.41 37.19
CA PHE A 121 -21.05 29.08 36.61
C PHE A 121 -22.06 28.70 37.68
N GLU A 122 -21.68 27.85 38.63
CA GLU A 122 -22.57 27.40 39.74
C GLU A 122 -23.00 28.55 40.66
N LEU A 123 -22.12 29.52 40.92
CA LEU A 123 -22.45 30.73 41.65
C LEU A 123 -23.37 31.65 40.83
N TRP A 124 -23.07 31.79 39.53
CA TRP A 124 -23.83 32.66 38.64
C TRP A 124 -25.27 32.18 38.43
N ILE A 125 -25.49 30.89 38.29
CA ILE A 125 -26.83 30.34 38.08
C ILE A 125 -27.71 30.46 39.32
N ARG A 126 -27.09 30.56 40.51
CA ARG A 126 -27.79 30.76 41.79
C ARG A 126 -28.01 32.25 42.10
N SER A 127 -27.38 33.17 41.35
CA SER A 127 -27.55 34.59 41.52
C SER A 127 -28.75 35.10 40.70
N LEU A 128 -29.19 36.31 41.07
CA LEU A 128 -30.28 36.99 40.36
C LEU A 128 -29.73 37.95 39.31
N ASP A 129 -30.46 38.12 38.23
CA ASP A 129 -30.17 39.12 37.21
C ASP A 129 -30.46 40.55 37.73
N LYS A 130 -30.14 41.57 36.91
CA LYS A 130 -30.41 42.97 37.23
C LYS A 130 -31.89 43.30 37.46
N ASN A 131 -32.80 42.41 37.04
CA ASN A 131 -34.24 42.53 37.19
C ASN A 131 -34.78 41.68 38.35
N GLY A 132 -33.91 41.07 39.16
CA GLY A 132 -34.27 40.20 40.28
C GLY A 132 -34.84 38.84 39.87
N LYS A 133 -34.61 38.41 38.65
CA LYS A 133 -34.99 37.07 38.17
C LYS A 133 -33.79 36.11 38.20
N PRO A 134 -34.00 34.80 38.38
CA PRO A 134 -32.93 33.81 38.29
C PRO A 134 -32.22 33.88 36.93
N ASN A 135 -30.90 33.85 36.96
CA ASN A 135 -30.09 33.81 35.75
C ASN A 135 -30.42 32.56 34.95
N LYS A 136 -30.63 32.72 33.62
CA LYS A 136 -30.96 31.64 32.72
C LYS A 136 -29.83 31.51 31.69
N PRO A 137 -29.13 30.34 31.65
CA PRO A 137 -28.11 30.11 30.67
C PRO A 137 -28.71 29.83 29.29
N ASP A 138 -27.96 30.12 28.24
CA ASP A 138 -28.21 29.57 26.91
C ASP A 138 -27.48 28.25 26.69
N VAL A 139 -27.77 27.56 25.59
CA VAL A 139 -27.16 26.24 25.26
C VAL A 139 -25.64 26.32 25.19
N ASN A 140 -25.09 27.42 24.63
CA ASN A 140 -23.64 27.57 24.47
C ASN A 140 -22.93 27.75 25.81
N LEU A 141 -23.47 28.59 26.66
CA LEU A 141 -22.94 28.81 27.99
C LEU A 141 -22.97 27.54 28.84
N TYR A 142 -24.08 26.79 28.74
CA TYR A 142 -24.21 25.49 29.41
C TYR A 142 -23.22 24.44 28.84
N ASN A 143 -22.98 24.45 27.53
CA ASN A 143 -21.96 23.58 26.92
C ASN A 143 -20.54 23.90 27.41
N HIS A 144 -20.24 25.16 27.73
CA HIS A 144 -18.96 25.51 28.38
C HIS A 144 -18.86 24.95 29.78
N TYR A 145 -19.96 24.95 30.53
CA TYR A 145 -20.02 24.32 31.84
C TYR A 145 -19.85 22.80 31.77
N LEU A 146 -20.53 22.11 30.82
CA LEU A 146 -20.32 20.69 30.53
C LEU A 146 -18.86 20.40 30.16
N ARG A 147 -18.25 21.26 29.30
CA ARG A 147 -16.85 21.13 28.93
C ARG A 147 -15.91 21.27 30.12
N ALA A 148 -16.18 22.20 31.02
CA ALA A 148 -15.38 22.38 32.23
C ALA A 148 -15.43 21.10 33.10
N ASN A 149 -16.61 20.54 33.34
CA ASN A 149 -16.78 19.30 34.10
C ASN A 149 -16.05 18.13 33.40
N PHE A 150 -16.17 17.98 32.08
CA PHE A 150 -15.44 16.96 31.31
C PHE A 150 -13.92 17.09 31.45
N MET A 151 -13.39 18.33 31.43
CA MET A 151 -11.95 18.59 31.53
C MET A 151 -11.41 18.38 32.95
N ILE A 152 -12.24 18.55 33.97
CA ILE A 152 -11.93 18.22 35.38
C ILE A 152 -11.90 16.71 35.60
N GLY A 153 -12.59 15.93 34.75
CA GLY A 153 -12.60 14.48 34.82
C GLY A 153 -13.95 13.88 35.24
N ALA A 154 -15.03 14.64 35.09
CA ALA A 154 -16.37 14.13 35.35
C ALA A 154 -16.66 12.86 34.51
N SER A 155 -17.33 11.90 35.11
CA SER A 155 -17.77 10.68 34.47
C SER A 155 -18.86 10.92 33.42
N ALA A 156 -19.07 9.96 32.53
CA ALA A 156 -20.13 10.03 31.54
C ALA A 156 -21.52 10.11 32.19
N GLY A 157 -21.72 9.40 33.33
CA GLY A 157 -22.97 9.45 34.11
C GLY A 157 -23.22 10.86 34.65
N GLU A 158 -22.23 11.48 35.30
CA GLU A 158 -22.35 12.86 35.81
C GLU A 158 -22.66 13.87 34.70
N LEU A 159 -22.04 13.72 33.52
CA LEU A 159 -22.33 14.59 32.39
C LEU A 159 -23.73 14.33 31.82
N LEU A 160 -24.24 13.10 31.84
CA LEU A 160 -25.62 12.80 31.45
C LEU A 160 -26.62 13.45 32.41
N ASP A 161 -26.34 13.41 33.72
CA ASP A 161 -27.18 14.08 34.73
C ASP A 161 -27.20 15.60 34.51
N LEU A 162 -26.05 16.20 34.17
CA LEU A 162 -26.00 17.62 33.83
C LEU A 162 -26.75 17.94 32.53
N VAL A 163 -26.71 17.05 31.52
CA VAL A 163 -27.52 17.19 30.30
C VAL A 163 -29.01 17.07 30.62
N ALA A 164 -29.41 16.19 31.53
CA ALA A 164 -30.80 16.10 31.97
C ALA A 164 -31.26 17.38 32.71
N GLN A 165 -30.38 18.00 33.51
CA GLN A 165 -30.68 19.27 34.19
C GLN A 165 -30.87 20.45 33.23
N MET A 166 -30.47 20.37 31.94
CA MET A 166 -30.78 21.39 30.95
C MET A 166 -32.29 21.60 30.79
N ASP A 167 -33.09 20.55 30.96
CA ASP A 167 -34.55 20.64 30.89
C ASP A 167 -35.12 21.52 32.02
N ASP A 168 -34.52 21.55 33.21
CA ASP A 168 -34.94 22.38 34.34
C ASP A 168 -34.82 23.89 33.99
N PHE A 169 -33.88 24.22 33.12
CA PHE A 169 -33.68 25.60 32.62
C PHE A 169 -34.48 25.88 31.34
N GLY A 170 -35.23 24.88 30.83
CA GLY A 170 -35.94 24.96 29.55
C GLY A 170 -34.99 25.09 28.36
N ILE A 171 -33.83 24.44 28.44
CA ILE A 171 -32.82 24.40 27.39
C ILE A 171 -32.80 23.01 26.78
N LEU A 172 -32.92 22.94 25.44
CA LEU A 172 -32.80 21.65 24.73
C LEU A 172 -31.32 21.35 24.46
N PRO A 173 -30.81 20.15 24.84
CA PRO A 173 -29.48 19.74 24.51
C PRO A 173 -29.28 19.66 22.98
N ASN A 174 -28.16 20.18 22.51
CA ASN A 174 -27.79 20.09 21.09
C ASN A 174 -26.70 19.01 20.88
N THR A 175 -26.30 18.79 19.61
CA THR A 175 -25.25 17.84 19.24
C THR A 175 -23.96 18.06 20.01
N ALA A 176 -23.55 19.32 20.25
CA ALA A 176 -22.33 19.63 21.02
C ALA A 176 -22.42 19.18 22.49
N SER A 177 -23.62 19.28 23.12
CA SER A 177 -23.87 18.76 24.45
C SER A 177 -23.64 17.24 24.52
N TYR A 178 -24.23 16.52 23.60
CA TYR A 178 -24.09 15.06 23.51
C TYR A 178 -22.68 14.61 23.13
N ASN A 179 -21.97 15.34 22.26
CA ASN A 179 -20.59 15.03 21.92
C ASN A 179 -19.63 15.12 23.12
N LEU A 180 -19.88 15.99 24.08
CA LEU A 180 -19.12 16.04 25.34
C LEU A 180 -19.33 14.76 26.17
N VAL A 181 -20.55 14.27 26.22
CA VAL A 181 -20.87 12.99 26.89
C VAL A 181 -20.21 11.82 26.16
N LEU A 182 -20.31 11.76 24.82
CA LEU A 182 -19.65 10.74 24.00
C LEU A 182 -18.13 10.72 24.20
N LYS A 183 -17.50 11.91 24.38
CA LYS A 183 -16.06 12.00 24.70
C LYS A 183 -15.72 11.43 26.08
N ALA A 184 -16.60 11.59 27.06
CA ALA A 184 -16.43 10.97 28.38
C ALA A 184 -16.60 9.45 28.28
N MET A 185 -17.63 8.97 27.58
CA MET A 185 -17.85 7.54 27.31
C MET A 185 -16.65 6.92 26.56
N GLN A 186 -16.05 7.66 25.62
CA GLN A 186 -14.85 7.21 24.92
C GLN A 186 -13.65 7.03 25.87
N LYS A 187 -13.43 7.96 26.80
CA LYS A 187 -12.38 7.82 27.82
C LYS A 187 -12.62 6.62 28.73
N ALA A 188 -13.88 6.34 29.06
CA ALA A 188 -14.27 5.22 29.92
C ALA A 188 -14.40 3.88 29.17
N GLY A 189 -14.44 3.88 27.83
CA GLY A 189 -14.65 2.67 27.03
C GLY A 189 -16.08 2.13 27.05
N GLU A 190 -17.07 2.96 27.34
CA GLU A 190 -18.49 2.60 27.51
C GLU A 190 -19.22 2.50 26.16
N THR A 191 -18.91 1.46 25.36
CA THR A 191 -19.43 1.30 23.99
C THR A 191 -20.95 1.21 23.93
N LEU A 192 -21.57 0.36 24.77
CA LEU A 192 -23.02 0.15 24.77
C LEU A 192 -23.81 1.40 25.18
N ALA A 193 -23.27 2.19 26.12
CA ALA A 193 -23.87 3.46 26.51
C ALA A 193 -23.81 4.47 25.36
N ALA A 194 -22.68 4.53 24.63
CA ALA A 194 -22.50 5.41 23.49
C ALA A 194 -23.44 5.04 22.32
N GLU A 195 -23.61 3.76 22.02
CA GLU A 195 -24.57 3.31 21.01
C GLU A 195 -26.00 3.74 21.35
N ARG A 196 -26.43 3.54 22.60
CA ARG A 196 -27.76 3.98 23.07
C ARG A 196 -27.91 5.50 23.02
N LEU A 197 -26.83 6.24 23.29
CA LEU A 197 -26.87 7.70 23.20
C LEU A 197 -27.07 8.18 21.75
N ILE A 198 -26.38 7.59 20.77
CA ILE A 198 -26.60 7.87 19.35
C ILE A 198 -28.04 7.55 18.94
N GLU A 199 -28.58 6.41 19.39
CA GLU A 199 -29.98 6.05 19.11
C GLU A 199 -30.96 7.07 19.68
N ARG A 200 -30.71 7.56 20.90
CA ARG A 200 -31.49 8.66 21.52
C ARG A 200 -31.36 9.95 20.72
N MET A 201 -30.15 10.34 20.29
CA MET A 201 -29.93 11.53 19.46
C MET A 201 -30.71 11.43 18.15
N LEU A 202 -30.73 10.26 17.50
CA LEU A 202 -31.49 10.02 16.27
C LEU A 202 -33.01 10.10 16.50
N GLN A 203 -33.51 9.67 17.66
CA GLN A 203 -34.93 9.78 18.03
C GLN A 203 -35.31 11.23 18.31
N THR A 204 -34.58 11.91 19.18
CA THR A 204 -34.80 13.32 19.54
C THR A 204 -34.64 14.23 18.34
N GLY A 205 -33.66 13.93 17.48
CA GLY A 205 -33.37 14.70 16.25
C GLY A 205 -34.46 14.66 15.18
N LYS A 206 -35.44 13.74 15.28
CA LYS A 206 -36.65 13.77 14.44
C LYS A 206 -37.54 14.98 14.76
N GLU A 207 -37.57 15.38 16.03
CA GLU A 207 -38.33 16.53 16.50
C GLU A 207 -37.47 17.79 16.50
N TYR A 208 -36.20 17.69 16.91
CA TYR A 208 -35.25 18.79 17.06
C TYR A 208 -33.98 18.49 16.27
N LYS A 209 -33.85 19.05 15.08
CA LYS A 209 -32.71 18.82 14.17
C LYS A 209 -31.34 19.17 14.76
N GLU A 210 -31.29 20.09 15.73
CA GLU A 210 -30.04 20.49 16.42
C GLU A 210 -29.47 19.39 17.34
N SER A 211 -30.23 18.34 17.63
CA SER A 211 -29.79 17.18 18.42
C SER A 211 -29.34 15.99 17.57
N LEU A 212 -29.38 16.09 16.22
CA LEU A 212 -28.94 15.00 15.35
C LEU A 212 -27.45 14.76 15.49
N PRO A 213 -27.01 13.48 15.43
CA PRO A 213 -25.59 13.16 15.37
C PRO A 213 -24.92 13.81 14.15
N ASP A 214 -23.73 14.36 14.36
CA ASP A 214 -22.87 14.90 13.31
C ASP A 214 -21.66 13.97 13.02
N ASP A 215 -20.75 14.42 12.16
CA ASP A 215 -19.52 13.70 11.82
C ASP A 215 -18.67 13.40 13.07
N GLU A 216 -18.55 14.34 14.02
CA GLU A 216 -17.83 14.13 15.27
C GLU A 216 -18.50 13.04 16.14
N SER A 217 -19.83 13.04 16.24
CA SER A 217 -20.58 12.02 16.99
C SER A 217 -20.29 10.61 16.49
N TYR A 218 -20.35 10.43 15.16
CA TYR A 218 -20.08 9.12 14.55
C TYR A 218 -18.61 8.72 14.69
N ASP A 219 -17.67 9.64 14.49
CA ASP A 219 -16.23 9.37 14.66
C ASP A 219 -15.88 8.92 16.08
N LEU A 220 -16.49 9.54 17.11
CA LEU A 220 -16.28 9.16 18.50
C LEU A 220 -16.74 7.72 18.75
N VAL A 221 -17.92 7.34 18.24
CA VAL A 221 -18.46 5.98 18.43
C VAL A 221 -17.68 4.96 17.60
N ILE A 222 -17.37 5.25 16.34
CA ILE A 222 -16.56 4.37 15.50
C ILE A 222 -15.19 4.14 16.14
N GLY A 223 -14.51 5.20 16.58
CA GLY A 223 -13.20 5.09 17.22
C GLY A 223 -13.25 4.27 18.52
N MET A 224 -14.32 4.39 19.30
CA MET A 224 -14.54 3.61 20.53
C MET A 224 -14.74 2.13 20.21
N LEU A 225 -15.63 1.80 19.27
CA LEU A 225 -15.93 0.43 18.85
C LEU A 225 -14.69 -0.26 18.24
N LEU A 226 -13.89 0.47 17.45
CA LEU A 226 -12.63 -0.04 16.93
C LEU A 226 -11.62 -0.30 18.03
N SER A 227 -11.45 0.61 19.01
CA SER A 227 -10.52 0.42 20.14
C SER A 227 -10.87 -0.78 21.01
N THR A 228 -12.15 -1.14 21.09
CA THR A 228 -12.66 -2.33 21.79
C THR A 228 -12.80 -3.57 20.90
N ASN A 229 -12.27 -3.52 19.67
CA ASN A 229 -12.28 -4.61 18.68
C ASN A 229 -13.68 -5.08 18.25
N GLN A 230 -14.69 -4.22 18.35
CA GLN A 230 -16.07 -4.48 17.92
C GLN A 230 -16.26 -4.06 16.44
N ILE A 231 -15.59 -4.76 15.53
CA ILE A 231 -15.50 -4.37 14.10
C ILE A 231 -16.90 -4.37 13.44
N ASP A 232 -17.72 -5.36 13.72
CA ASP A 232 -19.03 -5.50 13.07
C ASP A 232 -20.01 -4.38 13.49
N SER A 233 -19.98 -3.98 14.76
CA SER A 233 -20.71 -2.80 15.24
C SER A 233 -20.15 -1.51 14.60
N ALA A 234 -18.83 -1.37 14.50
CA ALA A 234 -18.21 -0.21 13.85
C ALA A 234 -18.64 -0.08 12.37
N LEU A 235 -18.78 -1.19 11.64
CA LEU A 235 -19.27 -1.18 10.26
C LEU A 235 -20.68 -0.62 10.14
N LYS A 236 -21.57 -0.94 11.09
CA LYS A 236 -22.93 -0.38 11.14
C LYS A 236 -22.91 1.16 11.23
N TYR A 237 -22.03 1.70 12.08
CA TYR A 237 -21.91 3.16 12.24
C TYR A 237 -21.19 3.83 11.07
N ILE A 238 -20.21 3.17 10.45
CA ILE A 238 -19.61 3.63 9.20
C ILE A 238 -20.70 3.75 8.12
N ASP A 239 -21.56 2.74 7.97
CA ASP A 239 -22.67 2.78 7.02
C ASP A 239 -23.67 3.91 7.33
N LEU A 240 -23.97 4.15 8.61
CA LEU A 240 -24.82 5.26 9.02
C LEU A 240 -24.19 6.61 8.69
N THR A 241 -22.92 6.80 8.98
CA THR A 241 -22.15 8.01 8.63
C THR A 241 -22.24 8.31 7.13
N LEU A 242 -21.96 7.30 6.31
CA LEU A 242 -21.98 7.43 4.85
C LEU A 242 -23.39 7.72 4.32
N LYS A 243 -24.43 7.09 4.88
CA LYS A 243 -25.85 7.33 4.53
C LYS A 243 -26.34 8.71 4.95
N SER A 244 -25.84 9.23 6.05
CA SER A 244 -26.14 10.59 6.52
C SER A 244 -25.42 11.68 5.72
N GLY A 245 -24.57 11.29 4.75
CA GLY A 245 -23.85 12.22 3.90
C GLY A 245 -22.58 12.80 4.52
N TYR A 246 -22.12 12.27 5.63
CA TYR A 246 -20.87 12.69 6.26
C TYR A 246 -19.65 11.97 5.68
N MET A 247 -18.50 12.58 5.85
CA MET A 247 -17.22 11.97 5.49
C MET A 247 -16.70 11.13 6.65
N LEU A 248 -16.14 9.95 6.33
CA LEU A 248 -15.34 9.22 7.30
C LEU A 248 -14.05 10.02 7.58
N SER A 249 -13.76 10.30 8.84
CA SER A 249 -12.53 11.02 9.18
C SER A 249 -11.29 10.17 8.84
N MET A 250 -10.20 10.86 8.53
CA MET A 250 -8.93 10.19 8.26
C MET A 250 -8.44 9.37 9.45
N LYS A 251 -8.69 9.86 10.67
CA LYS A 251 -8.36 9.14 11.90
C LYS A 251 -9.15 7.83 12.00
N ALA A 252 -10.46 7.87 11.82
CA ALA A 252 -11.30 6.67 11.84
C ALA A 252 -10.89 5.67 10.74
N PHE A 253 -10.56 6.15 9.53
CA PHE A 253 -10.06 5.29 8.46
C PHE A 253 -8.73 4.61 8.83
N VAL A 254 -7.77 5.34 9.40
CA VAL A 254 -6.48 4.77 9.84
C VAL A 254 -6.68 3.75 10.96
N ASP A 255 -7.58 4.02 11.89
CA ASP A 255 -7.92 3.07 12.95
C ASP A 255 -8.60 1.81 12.36
N CYS A 256 -9.47 1.95 11.36
CA CYS A 256 -10.02 0.80 10.61
C CYS A 256 -8.90 -0.03 9.96
N VAL A 257 -7.94 0.62 9.30
CA VAL A 257 -6.79 -0.07 8.67
C VAL A 257 -6.03 -0.88 9.73
N ARG A 258 -5.63 -0.24 10.83
CA ARG A 258 -4.87 -0.91 11.90
C ARG A 258 -5.61 -2.11 12.48
N ILE A 259 -6.87 -1.94 12.82
CA ILE A 259 -7.68 -3.00 13.46
C ILE A 259 -8.00 -4.13 12.47
N CYS A 260 -8.33 -3.82 11.22
CA CYS A 260 -8.56 -4.86 10.21
C CYS A 260 -7.29 -5.66 9.91
N VAL A 261 -6.13 -5.02 9.87
CA VAL A 261 -4.84 -5.70 9.66
C VAL A 261 -4.49 -6.56 10.87
N SER A 262 -4.60 -6.04 12.10
CA SER A 262 -4.27 -6.81 13.32
C SER A 262 -5.16 -8.03 13.51
N ASN A 263 -6.40 -7.99 13.04
CA ASN A 263 -7.36 -9.10 13.09
C ASN A 263 -7.42 -9.96 11.82
N VAL A 264 -6.54 -9.69 10.85
CA VAL A 264 -6.48 -10.42 9.56
C VAL A 264 -7.81 -10.34 8.77
N ARG A 265 -8.59 -9.26 8.96
CA ARG A 265 -9.89 -9.03 8.27
C ARG A 265 -9.73 -8.10 7.07
N LEU A 266 -8.88 -8.48 6.12
CA LEU A 266 -8.55 -7.63 4.97
C LEU A 266 -9.73 -7.42 4.02
N ASP A 267 -10.60 -8.43 3.86
CA ASP A 267 -11.83 -8.30 3.05
C ASP A 267 -12.79 -7.27 3.65
N THR A 268 -12.81 -7.15 4.97
CA THR A 268 -13.58 -6.10 5.65
C THR A 268 -13.03 -4.72 5.30
N LEU A 269 -11.71 -4.56 5.27
CA LEU A 269 -11.06 -3.31 4.87
C LEU A 269 -11.37 -2.96 3.40
N VAL A 270 -11.34 -3.94 2.49
CA VAL A 270 -11.76 -3.78 1.09
C VAL A 270 -13.20 -3.26 1.04
N SER A 271 -14.11 -3.89 1.78
CA SER A 271 -15.52 -3.47 1.84
C SER A 271 -15.71 -2.04 2.34
N ILE A 272 -14.93 -1.61 3.36
CA ILE A 272 -14.95 -0.22 3.86
C ILE A 272 -14.50 0.76 2.76
N ILE A 273 -13.39 0.46 2.09
CA ILE A 273 -12.87 1.31 0.99
C ILE A 273 -13.90 1.42 -0.13
N GLU A 274 -14.54 0.32 -0.52
CA GLU A 274 -15.57 0.33 -1.56
C GLU A 274 -16.80 1.16 -1.19
N ARG A 275 -17.26 1.05 0.07
CA ARG A 275 -18.37 1.85 0.58
C ARG A 275 -18.03 3.34 0.56
N CYS A 276 -16.83 3.71 1.01
CA CYS A 276 -16.35 5.09 0.92
C CYS A 276 -16.30 5.59 -0.53
N LYS A 277 -15.86 4.76 -1.47
CA LYS A 277 -15.79 5.14 -2.89
C LYS A 277 -17.15 5.33 -3.56
N LYS A 278 -18.22 4.68 -3.07
CA LYS A 278 -19.58 4.84 -3.59
C LYS A 278 -20.19 6.20 -3.25
N THR A 279 -19.70 6.89 -2.24
CA THR A 279 -20.19 8.21 -1.82
C THR A 279 -19.31 9.31 -2.43
N ASP A 280 -19.93 10.32 -3.04
CA ASP A 280 -19.21 11.40 -3.73
C ASP A 280 -18.28 12.18 -2.79
N GLN A 281 -18.69 12.38 -1.56
CA GLN A 281 -17.94 13.10 -0.54
C GLN A 281 -16.64 12.38 -0.16
N ASN A 282 -16.67 11.04 -0.10
CA ASN A 282 -15.53 10.22 0.29
C ASN A 282 -14.65 9.77 -0.90
N LYS A 283 -15.00 10.10 -2.15
CA LYS A 283 -14.15 9.83 -3.33
C LYS A 283 -12.77 10.45 -3.23
N SER A 284 -12.64 11.56 -2.51
CA SER A 284 -11.36 12.24 -2.25
C SER A 284 -10.56 11.62 -1.12
N LEU A 285 -11.11 10.62 -0.40
CA LEU A 285 -10.39 9.92 0.67
C LEU A 285 -9.07 9.36 0.12
N CYS A 286 -7.98 9.78 0.75
CA CYS A 286 -6.64 9.36 0.39
C CYS A 286 -5.77 9.46 1.65
N PRO A 287 -5.45 8.34 2.29
CA PRO A 287 -4.62 8.32 3.48
C PRO A 287 -3.21 8.84 3.16
N ASP A 288 -2.42 9.09 4.17
CA ASP A 288 -1.06 9.55 3.97
C ASP A 288 -0.21 8.49 3.25
N TRP A 289 0.92 8.92 2.69
CA TRP A 289 1.81 8.05 1.92
C TRP A 289 2.29 6.82 2.70
N ARG A 290 2.53 6.97 4.00
CA ARG A 290 2.98 5.86 4.88
C ARG A 290 1.89 4.80 5.03
N ILE A 291 0.65 5.21 5.22
CA ILE A 291 -0.49 4.30 5.32
C ILE A 291 -0.77 3.62 3.99
N CYS A 292 -0.62 4.34 2.85
CA CYS A 292 -0.75 3.72 1.53
C CYS A 292 0.27 2.60 1.32
N ASN A 293 1.55 2.83 1.64
CA ASN A 293 2.59 1.81 1.57
C ASN A 293 2.34 0.64 2.53
N TYR A 294 1.92 0.94 3.77
CA TYR A 294 1.59 -0.09 4.74
C TYR A 294 0.44 -1.00 4.27
N ILE A 295 -0.63 -0.42 3.71
CA ILE A 295 -1.73 -1.20 3.12
C ILE A 295 -1.22 -2.04 1.95
N ALA A 296 -0.35 -1.47 1.08
CA ALA A 296 0.22 -2.18 -0.05
C ALA A 296 1.05 -3.39 0.38
N ASP A 297 1.95 -3.21 1.36
CA ASP A 297 2.81 -4.28 1.87
C ASP A 297 2.00 -5.43 2.45
N VAL A 298 1.01 -5.12 3.31
CA VAL A 298 0.14 -6.13 3.92
C VAL A 298 -0.71 -6.85 2.86
N ALA A 299 -1.26 -6.10 1.90
CA ALA A 299 -2.07 -6.66 0.83
C ALA A 299 -1.28 -7.63 -0.06
N MET A 300 -0.04 -7.26 -0.40
CA MET A 300 0.86 -8.10 -1.22
C MET A 300 1.36 -9.34 -0.46
N GLN A 301 1.61 -9.23 0.85
CA GLN A 301 2.00 -10.36 1.69
C GLN A 301 0.88 -11.40 1.81
N SER A 302 -0.37 -10.96 1.79
CA SER A 302 -1.57 -11.81 1.90
C SER A 302 -2.17 -12.20 0.56
N ASP A 303 -1.55 -11.83 -0.57
CA ASP A 303 -2.06 -12.02 -1.94
C ASP A 303 -3.49 -11.44 -2.14
N ASN A 304 -3.84 -10.38 -1.41
CA ASN A 304 -5.11 -9.68 -1.62
C ASN A 304 -4.99 -8.67 -2.76
N SER A 305 -5.40 -9.08 -3.96
CA SER A 305 -5.26 -8.27 -5.17
C SER A 305 -6.13 -7.01 -5.19
N GLU A 306 -7.32 -7.06 -4.57
CA GLU A 306 -8.23 -5.92 -4.52
C GLU A 306 -7.68 -4.83 -3.60
N LEU A 307 -7.21 -5.23 -2.42
CA LEU A 307 -6.60 -4.29 -1.48
C LEU A 307 -5.29 -3.69 -2.06
N THR A 308 -4.48 -4.51 -2.74
CA THR A 308 -3.29 -4.05 -3.47
C THR A 308 -3.67 -3.01 -4.53
N TYR A 309 -4.73 -3.26 -5.29
CA TYR A 309 -5.22 -2.32 -6.30
C TYR A 309 -5.63 -0.98 -5.69
N TYR A 310 -6.39 -1.00 -4.58
CA TYR A 310 -6.81 0.23 -3.90
C TYR A 310 -5.64 1.01 -3.29
N SER A 311 -4.64 0.32 -2.74
CA SER A 311 -3.44 1.00 -2.24
C SER A 311 -2.66 1.71 -3.34
N LEU A 312 -2.51 1.08 -4.51
CA LEU A 312 -1.90 1.70 -5.68
C LEU A 312 -2.74 2.86 -6.24
N GLU A 313 -4.07 2.78 -6.17
CA GLU A 313 -4.95 3.89 -6.54
C GLU A 313 -4.74 5.10 -5.61
N PHE A 314 -4.57 4.88 -4.31
CA PHE A 314 -4.23 5.97 -3.38
C PHE A 314 -2.86 6.58 -3.70
N ILE A 315 -1.86 5.76 -3.99
CA ILE A 315 -0.53 6.20 -4.42
C ILE A 315 -0.63 7.04 -5.71
N ALA A 316 -1.42 6.58 -6.70
CA ALA A 316 -1.66 7.31 -7.93
C ALA A 316 -2.31 8.68 -7.70
N LYS A 317 -3.24 8.79 -6.72
CA LYS A 317 -3.83 10.07 -6.31
C LYS A 317 -2.78 11.03 -5.74
N TRP A 318 -1.84 10.53 -4.94
CA TRP A 318 -0.73 11.34 -4.43
C TRP A 318 0.18 11.86 -5.54
N ILE A 319 0.57 10.99 -6.50
CA ILE A 319 1.36 11.40 -7.68
C ILE A 319 0.63 12.50 -8.44
N ALA A 320 -0.68 12.32 -8.69
CA ALA A 320 -1.50 13.31 -9.38
C ALA A 320 -1.57 14.66 -8.64
N ARG A 321 -1.69 14.63 -7.31
CA ARG A 321 -1.69 15.84 -6.47
C ARG A 321 -0.33 16.54 -6.51
N GLY A 322 0.76 15.78 -6.44
CA GLY A 322 2.11 16.31 -6.57
C GLY A 322 2.35 17.00 -7.91
N GLU A 323 1.88 16.41 -9.01
CA GLU A 323 1.96 17.00 -10.35
C GLU A 323 1.18 18.32 -10.46
N ALA A 324 0.02 18.42 -9.80
CA ALA A 324 -0.84 19.60 -9.81
C ALA A 324 -0.38 20.71 -8.84
N ALA A 325 0.52 20.44 -7.92
CA ALA A 325 1.03 21.41 -6.94
C ALA A 325 1.86 22.51 -7.61
N LYS A 326 1.92 23.68 -7.00
CA LYS A 326 2.71 24.83 -7.48
C LYS A 326 3.66 25.30 -6.38
N PRO A 327 4.98 25.04 -6.46
CA PRO A 327 5.67 24.31 -7.53
C PRO A 327 5.33 22.82 -7.53
N PRO A 328 5.43 22.12 -8.69
CA PRO A 328 5.11 20.70 -8.77
C PRO A 328 6.09 19.86 -7.95
N VAL A 329 5.53 19.00 -7.10
CA VAL A 329 6.29 18.05 -6.26
C VAL A 329 6.34 16.71 -6.99
N LEU A 330 7.56 16.24 -7.27
CA LEU A 330 7.78 14.99 -8.00
C LEU A 330 7.78 13.81 -7.03
N LEU A 331 6.66 13.10 -6.95
CA LEU A 331 6.56 11.86 -6.21
C LEU A 331 6.85 10.68 -7.15
N SER A 332 7.76 9.80 -6.75
CA SER A 332 8.06 8.55 -7.45
C SER A 332 7.65 7.35 -6.60
N VAL A 333 7.18 6.30 -7.27
CA VAL A 333 6.92 5.00 -6.63
C VAL A 333 8.21 4.18 -6.68
N ASP A 334 8.46 3.42 -5.64
CA ASP A 334 9.52 2.41 -5.65
C ASP A 334 9.19 1.31 -6.66
N GLU A 335 10.13 1.04 -7.57
CA GLU A 335 9.96 -0.02 -8.58
C GLU A 335 9.79 -1.39 -7.93
N GLY A 336 10.45 -1.65 -6.78
CA GLY A 336 10.29 -2.89 -6.02
C GLY A 336 8.85 -3.13 -5.55
N LEU A 337 8.15 -2.08 -5.13
CA LEU A 337 6.74 -2.16 -4.77
C LEU A 337 5.87 -2.54 -5.98
N VAL A 338 6.15 -1.94 -7.14
CA VAL A 338 5.43 -2.27 -8.38
C VAL A 338 5.71 -3.70 -8.83
N ILE A 339 6.96 -4.17 -8.76
CA ILE A 339 7.34 -5.56 -9.07
C ILE A 339 6.57 -6.53 -8.16
N SER A 340 6.49 -6.24 -6.88
CA SER A 340 5.72 -7.04 -5.91
C SER A 340 4.23 -7.07 -6.25
N ALA A 341 3.66 -5.93 -6.65
CA ALA A 341 2.26 -5.84 -7.07
C ALA A 341 1.99 -6.60 -8.38
N LEU A 342 2.92 -6.54 -9.35
CA LEU A 342 2.86 -7.36 -10.57
C LEU A 342 2.94 -8.86 -10.24
N GLY A 343 3.78 -9.25 -9.29
CA GLY A 343 3.84 -10.61 -8.77
C GLY A 343 2.51 -11.07 -8.18
N THR A 344 1.89 -10.24 -7.34
CA THR A 344 0.55 -10.51 -6.79
C THR A 344 -0.50 -10.60 -7.90
N ALA A 345 -0.48 -9.71 -8.89
CA ALA A 345 -1.39 -9.77 -10.04
C ALA A 345 -1.28 -11.08 -10.81
N GLY A 346 -0.05 -11.58 -11.01
CA GLY A 346 0.20 -12.87 -11.66
C GLY A 346 -0.29 -14.06 -10.83
N ARG A 347 -0.11 -14.05 -9.49
CA ARG A 347 -0.57 -15.13 -8.62
C ARG A 347 -2.09 -15.17 -8.45
N THR A 348 -2.72 -14.03 -8.42
CA THR A 348 -4.18 -13.90 -8.24
C THR A 348 -4.95 -13.82 -9.55
N TYR A 349 -4.28 -13.91 -10.68
CA TYR A 349 -4.86 -13.82 -12.03
C TYR A 349 -5.65 -12.51 -12.26
N ASN A 350 -5.22 -11.41 -11.65
CA ASN A 350 -5.91 -10.13 -11.71
C ASN A 350 -5.28 -9.19 -12.76
N SER A 351 -5.89 -9.13 -13.95
CA SER A 351 -5.41 -8.27 -15.04
C SER A 351 -5.56 -6.77 -14.73
N LYS A 352 -6.58 -6.36 -13.96
CA LYS A 352 -6.78 -4.95 -13.58
C LYS A 352 -5.65 -4.45 -12.69
N LEU A 353 -5.21 -5.28 -11.73
CA LEU A 353 -4.08 -4.96 -10.87
C LEU A 353 -2.80 -4.83 -11.70
N LEU A 354 -2.56 -5.73 -12.66
CA LEU A 354 -1.40 -5.68 -13.54
C LEU A 354 -1.36 -4.36 -14.34
N ASP A 355 -2.45 -4.04 -15.04
CA ASP A 355 -2.54 -2.84 -15.87
C ASP A 355 -2.43 -1.57 -15.00
N GLY A 356 -3.06 -1.55 -13.82
CA GLY A 356 -2.99 -0.46 -12.85
C GLY A 356 -1.58 -0.24 -12.31
N SER A 357 -0.89 -1.31 -11.90
CA SER A 357 0.49 -1.25 -11.40
C SER A 357 1.44 -0.66 -12.43
N TRP A 358 1.33 -1.12 -13.67
CA TRP A 358 2.16 -0.63 -14.77
C TRP A 358 1.87 0.83 -15.13
N ALA A 359 0.60 1.24 -15.12
CA ALA A 359 0.20 2.62 -15.36
C ALA A 359 0.75 3.57 -14.28
N VAL A 360 0.71 3.16 -13.01
CA VAL A 360 1.28 3.93 -11.89
C VAL A 360 2.79 4.08 -12.05
N LEU A 361 3.49 3.00 -12.41
CA LEU A 361 4.94 3.06 -12.67
C LEU A 361 5.28 4.03 -13.80
N LYS A 362 4.65 3.87 -14.98
CA LYS A 362 4.88 4.75 -16.13
C LYS A 362 4.62 6.22 -15.80
N ARG A 363 3.59 6.50 -15.01
CA ARG A 363 3.28 7.85 -14.57
C ARG A 363 4.34 8.41 -13.63
N SER A 364 4.81 7.60 -12.67
CA SER A 364 5.82 8.03 -11.70
C SER A 364 7.18 8.31 -12.33
N LEU A 365 7.59 7.49 -13.31
CA LEU A 365 8.86 7.65 -14.02
C LEU A 365 8.85 8.81 -15.02
N ARG A 366 7.65 9.27 -15.42
CA ARG A 366 7.47 10.26 -16.49
C ARG A 366 8.15 9.82 -17.80
N GLN A 367 7.79 10.32 -18.91
CA GLN A 367 8.28 9.90 -20.25
C GLN A 367 9.81 9.91 -20.45
N LYS A 368 10.61 10.34 -19.45
CA LYS A 368 12.06 10.54 -19.56
C LYS A 368 12.90 9.41 -18.97
N LYS A 369 12.36 8.55 -18.12
CA LYS A 369 13.07 7.44 -17.49
C LYS A 369 12.44 6.12 -17.90
N VAL A 370 13.28 5.22 -18.38
CA VAL A 370 12.86 3.85 -18.73
C VAL A 370 12.74 3.03 -17.44
N PRO A 371 11.69 2.18 -17.28
CA PRO A 371 11.60 1.23 -16.17
C PRO A 371 12.84 0.33 -16.11
N ASN A 372 13.19 -0.14 -14.92
CA ASN A 372 14.28 -1.10 -14.76
C ASN A 372 13.95 -2.44 -15.45
N PRO A 373 14.97 -3.22 -15.90
CA PRO A 373 14.74 -4.53 -16.50
C PRO A 373 13.88 -5.46 -15.65
N GLU A 374 14.07 -5.45 -14.33
CA GLU A 374 13.29 -6.25 -13.37
C GLU A 374 11.79 -5.91 -13.40
N SER A 375 11.44 -4.65 -13.63
CA SER A 375 10.04 -4.22 -13.78
C SER A 375 9.40 -4.80 -15.03
N TYR A 376 10.13 -4.86 -16.15
CA TYR A 376 9.68 -5.53 -17.37
C TYR A 376 9.54 -7.04 -17.17
N LEU A 377 10.52 -7.68 -16.53
CA LEU A 377 10.44 -9.12 -16.22
C LEU A 377 9.24 -9.42 -15.33
N GLY A 378 8.99 -8.62 -14.29
CA GLY A 378 7.81 -8.76 -13.44
C GLY A 378 6.50 -8.70 -14.23
N LYS A 379 6.41 -7.78 -15.22
CA LYS A 379 5.25 -7.67 -16.11
C LYS A 379 5.13 -8.87 -17.08
N ILE A 380 6.26 -9.35 -17.64
CA ILE A 380 6.30 -10.55 -18.49
C ILE A 380 5.79 -11.75 -17.70
N TYR A 381 6.28 -11.96 -16.47
CA TYR A 381 5.87 -13.08 -15.62
C TYR A 381 4.38 -13.02 -15.26
N ALA A 382 3.88 -11.82 -14.96
CA ALA A 382 2.46 -11.62 -14.67
C ALA A 382 1.58 -11.97 -15.89
N HIS A 383 1.96 -11.52 -17.10
CA HIS A 383 1.26 -11.88 -18.34
C HIS A 383 1.37 -13.37 -18.66
N ALA A 384 2.54 -13.98 -18.45
CA ALA A 384 2.75 -15.42 -18.64
C ALA A 384 1.84 -16.25 -17.71
N ASN A 385 1.73 -15.88 -16.44
CA ASN A 385 0.84 -16.53 -15.48
C ASN A 385 -0.64 -16.40 -15.86
N LEU A 386 -1.05 -15.22 -16.35
CA LEU A 386 -2.39 -14.97 -16.86
C LEU A 386 -2.69 -15.72 -18.18
N GLY A 387 -1.70 -16.35 -18.81
CA GLY A 387 -1.85 -16.98 -20.13
C GLY A 387 -1.90 -16.01 -21.31
N ASN A 388 -1.64 -14.72 -21.09
CA ASN A 388 -1.64 -13.68 -22.12
C ASN A 388 -0.28 -13.59 -22.83
N LEU A 389 0.10 -14.65 -23.57
CA LEU A 389 1.43 -14.76 -24.19
C LEU A 389 1.70 -13.64 -25.18
N GLN A 390 0.71 -13.20 -25.96
CA GLN A 390 0.88 -12.08 -26.88
C GLN A 390 1.35 -10.80 -26.17
N LYS A 391 0.73 -10.46 -25.03
CA LYS A 391 1.14 -9.29 -24.22
C LYS A 391 2.50 -9.51 -23.55
N ALA A 392 2.83 -10.76 -23.16
CA ALA A 392 4.12 -11.10 -22.60
C ALA A 392 5.24 -10.86 -23.63
N PHE A 393 5.08 -11.32 -24.87
CA PHE A 393 6.05 -11.10 -25.95
C PHE A 393 6.11 -9.64 -26.39
N SER A 394 4.99 -8.92 -26.41
CA SER A 394 4.99 -7.46 -26.64
C SER A 394 5.79 -6.72 -25.55
N THR A 395 5.67 -7.17 -24.30
CA THR A 395 6.45 -6.60 -23.18
C THR A 395 7.93 -6.98 -23.28
N LEU A 396 8.25 -8.20 -23.75
CA LEU A 396 9.62 -8.61 -24.02
C LEU A 396 10.24 -7.70 -25.11
N HIS A 397 9.49 -7.42 -26.17
CA HIS A 397 9.94 -6.48 -27.21
C HIS A 397 10.21 -5.08 -26.65
N GLU A 398 9.31 -4.54 -25.79
CA GLU A 398 9.54 -3.26 -25.10
C GLU A 398 10.83 -3.30 -24.25
N CYS A 399 11.11 -4.43 -23.59
CA CYS A 399 12.31 -4.62 -22.78
C CYS A 399 13.58 -4.70 -23.64
N GLU A 400 13.57 -5.45 -24.73
CA GLU A 400 14.68 -5.58 -25.68
C GLU A 400 15.03 -4.23 -26.33
N THR A 401 14.02 -3.45 -26.72
CA THR A 401 14.25 -2.10 -27.29
C THR A 401 14.84 -1.13 -26.29
N ALA A 402 14.47 -1.27 -25.01
CA ALA A 402 14.93 -0.41 -23.93
C ALA A 402 16.34 -0.76 -23.42
N HIS A 403 16.67 -2.05 -23.36
CA HIS A 403 17.85 -2.58 -22.66
C HIS A 403 18.76 -3.46 -23.54
N GLY A 404 18.35 -3.82 -24.77
CA GLY A 404 19.10 -4.72 -25.65
C GLY A 404 20.44 -4.16 -26.17
N ASN A 405 20.66 -2.83 -26.07
CA ASN A 405 21.88 -2.16 -26.54
C ASN A 405 22.94 -1.99 -25.45
N SER A 406 22.75 -2.54 -24.26
CA SER A 406 23.77 -2.50 -23.21
C SER A 406 24.92 -3.44 -23.57
N ASN A 407 26.08 -2.88 -23.95
CA ASN A 407 27.30 -3.58 -24.33
C ASN A 407 28.02 -4.27 -23.15
N GLN A 408 27.30 -4.82 -22.18
CA GLN A 408 27.87 -5.50 -21.02
C GLN A 408 27.53 -6.99 -21.07
N GLU A 409 28.46 -7.82 -20.64
CA GLU A 409 28.31 -9.26 -20.48
C GLU A 409 27.05 -9.63 -19.66
N ASP A 410 26.60 -8.74 -18.77
CA ASP A 410 25.35 -8.85 -18.01
C ASP A 410 24.08 -8.82 -18.92
N GLY A 411 24.15 -8.33 -20.15
CA GLY A 411 23.03 -8.24 -21.08
C GLY A 411 22.60 -9.58 -21.65
N GLU A 412 23.50 -10.56 -21.80
CA GLU A 412 23.16 -11.87 -22.30
C GLU A 412 22.32 -12.67 -21.30
N ASP A 413 22.60 -12.58 -20.02
CA ASP A 413 21.85 -13.29 -18.97
C ASP A 413 20.44 -12.73 -18.75
N LEU A 414 20.23 -11.44 -19.05
CA LEU A 414 18.92 -10.78 -18.93
C LEU A 414 17.85 -11.46 -19.80
N PHE A 415 18.22 -11.96 -20.98
CA PHE A 415 17.32 -12.59 -21.93
C PHE A 415 17.49 -14.12 -22.01
N SER A 416 18.05 -14.72 -20.96
CA SER A 416 18.26 -16.17 -20.89
C SER A 416 16.92 -16.92 -20.73
N PRO A 417 16.58 -17.88 -21.60
CA PRO A 417 15.38 -18.68 -21.46
C PRO A 417 15.48 -19.70 -20.30
N PHE A 418 16.70 -19.97 -19.82
CA PHE A 418 16.94 -20.92 -18.73
C PHE A 418 16.72 -20.30 -17.36
N HIS A 419 16.96 -18.99 -17.21
CA HIS A 419 16.91 -18.27 -15.95
C HIS A 419 15.78 -17.22 -15.94
N THR A 420 16.04 -16.07 -16.52
CA THR A 420 15.16 -14.90 -16.46
C THR A 420 13.85 -15.10 -17.23
N LEU A 421 13.86 -15.71 -18.40
CA LEU A 421 12.65 -15.94 -19.19
C LEU A 421 12.02 -17.33 -18.98
N ASN A 422 12.50 -18.13 -18.02
CA ASN A 422 11.96 -19.45 -17.75
C ASN A 422 10.45 -19.48 -17.45
N PRO A 423 9.85 -18.52 -16.71
CA PRO A 423 8.41 -18.46 -16.54
C PRO A 423 7.64 -18.30 -17.86
N LEU A 424 8.19 -17.56 -18.83
CA LEU A 424 7.61 -17.42 -20.16
C LEU A 424 7.71 -18.74 -20.96
N VAL A 425 8.86 -19.42 -20.90
CA VAL A 425 9.04 -20.74 -21.50
C VAL A 425 8.03 -21.75 -20.95
N THR A 426 7.87 -21.77 -19.63
CA THR A 426 6.91 -22.67 -18.97
C THR A 426 5.47 -22.36 -19.41
N ALA A 427 5.11 -21.08 -19.53
CA ALA A 427 3.79 -20.69 -20.01
C ALA A 427 3.56 -21.08 -21.48
N CYS A 428 4.57 -20.97 -22.35
CA CYS A 428 4.50 -21.40 -23.74
C CYS A 428 4.28 -22.93 -23.89
N SER A 429 4.86 -23.71 -22.99
CA SER A 429 4.76 -25.17 -23.02
C SER A 429 3.57 -25.76 -22.26
N LYS A 430 2.80 -24.94 -21.54
CA LYS A 430 1.74 -25.37 -20.61
C LYS A 430 0.66 -26.25 -21.28
N ASN A 431 0.23 -25.90 -22.50
CA ASN A 431 -0.79 -26.61 -23.25
C ASN A 431 -0.19 -27.43 -24.42
N GLY A 432 1.08 -27.75 -24.34
CA GLY A 432 1.79 -28.54 -25.34
C GLY A 432 2.00 -27.76 -26.64
N PHE A 433 1.99 -28.53 -27.76
CA PHE A 433 2.32 -28.01 -29.09
C PHE A 433 1.37 -26.93 -29.60
N VAL A 434 0.08 -26.97 -29.22
CA VAL A 434 -0.91 -26.00 -29.70
C VAL A 434 -0.52 -24.56 -29.33
N THR A 435 -0.06 -24.36 -28.10
CA THR A 435 0.37 -23.03 -27.63
C THR A 435 1.69 -22.62 -28.29
N LEU A 436 2.63 -23.55 -28.41
CA LEU A 436 3.91 -23.30 -29.05
C LEU A 436 3.77 -22.92 -30.53
N ASP A 437 2.94 -23.67 -31.29
CA ASP A 437 2.64 -23.36 -32.69
C ASP A 437 1.98 -21.95 -32.79
N SER A 438 1.01 -21.66 -31.92
CA SER A 438 0.36 -20.33 -31.90
C SER A 438 1.37 -19.20 -31.63
N VAL A 439 2.29 -19.40 -30.71
CA VAL A 439 3.34 -18.41 -30.40
C VAL A 439 4.30 -18.25 -31.58
N TYR A 440 4.74 -19.38 -32.18
CA TYR A 440 5.63 -19.34 -33.33
C TYR A 440 5.01 -18.56 -34.51
N TYR A 441 3.76 -18.87 -34.87
CA TYR A 441 3.04 -18.18 -35.95
C TYR A 441 2.82 -16.67 -35.62
N GLN A 442 2.59 -16.34 -34.35
CA GLN A 442 2.51 -14.93 -33.94
C GLN A 442 3.85 -14.19 -34.14
N LEU A 443 4.97 -14.82 -33.78
CA LEU A 443 6.30 -14.24 -33.99
C LEU A 443 6.63 -14.11 -35.48
N GLU A 444 6.27 -15.12 -36.27
CA GLU A 444 6.44 -15.08 -37.71
C GLU A 444 5.64 -13.95 -38.37
N ASN A 445 4.36 -13.79 -38.00
CA ASN A 445 3.53 -12.68 -38.49
C ASN A 445 4.09 -11.31 -38.05
N LEU A 446 4.57 -11.18 -36.82
CA LEU A 446 5.19 -9.94 -36.33
C LEU A 446 6.51 -9.64 -37.04
N SER A 447 7.24 -10.65 -37.51
CA SER A 447 8.48 -10.46 -38.27
C SER A 447 8.25 -9.94 -39.69
N GLN A 448 7.04 -10.14 -40.23
CA GLN A 448 6.65 -9.74 -41.59
C GLN A 448 5.83 -8.43 -41.61
N GLY A 449 5.52 -7.85 -40.45
CA GLY A 449 4.74 -6.61 -40.32
C GLY A 449 5.48 -5.35 -40.78
N ASP A 450 4.78 -4.21 -40.83
CA ASP A 450 5.34 -2.90 -41.24
C ASP A 450 6.53 -2.46 -40.38
N VAL A 451 6.50 -2.80 -39.08
CA VAL A 451 7.63 -2.64 -38.15
C VAL A 451 8.00 -4.05 -37.68
N PRO A 452 8.97 -4.69 -38.34
CA PRO A 452 9.27 -6.09 -38.09
C PRO A 452 9.83 -6.30 -36.68
N TYR A 453 9.15 -7.13 -35.89
CA TYR A 453 9.68 -7.60 -34.61
C TYR A 453 10.40 -8.93 -34.80
N LYS A 454 11.70 -8.90 -34.59
CA LYS A 454 12.56 -10.08 -34.68
C LYS A 454 13.36 -10.20 -33.40
N SER A 455 13.17 -11.30 -32.69
CA SER A 455 13.80 -11.54 -31.37
C SER A 455 14.36 -12.96 -31.27
N VAL A 456 15.66 -13.06 -31.09
CA VAL A 456 16.32 -14.35 -30.79
C VAL A 456 15.87 -14.88 -29.43
N ALA A 457 15.70 -14.00 -28.43
CA ALA A 457 15.26 -14.41 -27.10
C ALA A 457 13.84 -15.02 -27.11
N ALA A 458 12.94 -14.43 -27.91
CA ALA A 458 11.59 -14.98 -28.08
C ALA A 458 11.62 -16.39 -28.74
N LEU A 459 12.41 -16.57 -29.80
CA LEU A 459 12.58 -17.85 -30.48
C LEU A 459 13.25 -18.90 -29.56
N ASN A 460 14.22 -18.47 -28.75
CA ASN A 460 14.85 -19.34 -27.75
C ASN A 460 13.85 -19.85 -26.71
N CYS A 461 12.87 -19.03 -26.32
CA CYS A 461 11.78 -19.46 -25.45
C CYS A 461 10.91 -20.55 -26.11
N VAL A 462 10.66 -20.43 -27.42
CA VAL A 462 9.92 -21.46 -28.17
C VAL A 462 10.74 -22.75 -28.28
N ILE A 463 12.03 -22.69 -28.63
CA ILE A 463 12.91 -23.87 -28.74
C ILE A 463 12.97 -24.64 -27.41
N LEU A 464 13.21 -23.92 -26.29
CA LEU A 464 13.24 -24.53 -24.98
C LEU A 464 11.85 -25.01 -24.53
N GLY A 465 10.79 -24.34 -24.94
CA GLY A 465 9.41 -24.80 -24.76
C GLY A 465 9.14 -26.11 -25.46
N CYS A 466 9.62 -26.29 -26.72
CA CYS A 466 9.57 -27.57 -27.44
C CYS A 466 10.36 -28.67 -26.72
N ALA A 467 11.53 -28.33 -26.16
CA ALA A 467 12.30 -29.27 -25.33
C ALA A 467 11.52 -29.72 -24.07
N ASN A 468 10.70 -28.84 -23.49
CA ASN A 468 9.88 -29.17 -22.31
C ASN A 468 8.73 -30.14 -22.63
N ILE A 469 8.23 -30.14 -23.86
CA ILE A 469 7.19 -31.07 -24.32
C ILE A 469 7.78 -32.30 -25.09
N TRP A 470 9.11 -32.44 -25.07
CA TRP A 470 9.82 -33.57 -25.70
C TRP A 470 9.70 -33.60 -27.22
N ASP A 471 9.47 -32.46 -27.88
CA ASP A 471 9.36 -32.32 -29.33
C ASP A 471 10.65 -31.71 -29.90
N VAL A 472 11.58 -32.60 -30.25
CA VAL A 472 12.88 -32.18 -30.82
C VAL A 472 12.76 -31.71 -32.25
N ASP A 473 11.84 -32.30 -33.03
CA ASP A 473 11.70 -31.95 -34.45
C ASP A 473 11.24 -30.47 -34.57
N ARG A 474 10.26 -30.06 -33.77
CA ARG A 474 9.88 -28.64 -33.67
C ARG A 474 10.99 -27.77 -33.14
N ALA A 475 11.73 -28.21 -32.11
CA ALA A 475 12.87 -27.47 -31.58
C ALA A 475 13.91 -27.20 -32.66
N TYR A 476 14.25 -28.24 -33.46
CA TYR A 476 15.20 -28.12 -34.56
C TYR A 476 14.69 -27.26 -35.71
N GLN A 477 13.40 -27.40 -36.09
CA GLN A 477 12.78 -26.56 -37.13
C GLN A 477 12.79 -25.08 -36.71
N THR A 478 12.43 -24.78 -35.44
CA THR A 478 12.44 -23.43 -34.90
C THR A 478 13.88 -22.85 -34.85
N PHE A 479 14.86 -23.68 -34.46
CA PHE A 479 16.26 -23.27 -34.50
C PHE A 479 16.73 -22.96 -35.92
N SER A 480 16.42 -23.80 -36.90
CA SER A 480 16.77 -23.57 -38.32
C SER A 480 16.07 -22.32 -38.87
N ALA A 481 14.87 -22.01 -38.40
CA ALA A 481 14.10 -20.82 -38.79
C ALA A 481 14.73 -19.51 -38.30
N ILE A 482 15.57 -19.53 -37.26
CA ILE A 482 16.26 -18.32 -36.78
C ILE A 482 17.00 -17.61 -37.91
N ASP A 483 17.77 -18.36 -38.69
CA ASP A 483 18.51 -17.84 -39.84
C ASP A 483 17.61 -17.80 -41.09
N SER A 484 17.00 -18.92 -41.47
CA SER A 484 16.31 -19.07 -42.75
C SER A 484 15.05 -18.23 -42.89
N SER A 485 14.23 -18.08 -41.85
CA SER A 485 12.94 -17.37 -41.90
C SER A 485 13.03 -15.98 -41.29
N PHE A 486 13.77 -15.83 -40.20
CA PHE A 486 13.87 -14.55 -39.48
C PHE A 486 15.12 -13.74 -39.86
N GLY A 487 16.15 -14.38 -40.48
CA GLY A 487 17.41 -13.72 -40.86
C GLY A 487 18.17 -13.21 -39.63
N LEU A 488 18.14 -13.94 -38.52
CA LEU A 488 18.82 -13.66 -37.27
C LEU A 488 19.99 -14.62 -37.07
N ILE A 489 20.95 -14.25 -36.24
CA ILE A 489 22.10 -15.09 -35.90
C ILE A 489 21.78 -15.82 -34.59
N PRO A 490 21.82 -17.17 -34.54
CA PRO A 490 21.68 -17.90 -33.28
C PRO A 490 22.76 -17.51 -32.27
N ASN A 491 22.37 -17.35 -31.02
CA ASN A 491 23.29 -17.07 -29.93
C ASN A 491 23.49 -18.31 -29.03
N ILE A 492 24.34 -18.19 -28.01
CA ILE A 492 24.64 -19.28 -27.08
C ILE A 492 23.38 -19.91 -26.46
N HIS A 493 22.35 -19.10 -26.17
CA HIS A 493 21.08 -19.60 -25.62
C HIS A 493 20.30 -20.44 -26.63
N SER A 494 20.42 -20.12 -27.94
CA SER A 494 19.80 -20.92 -29.00
C SER A 494 20.39 -22.32 -29.08
N TYR A 495 21.74 -22.40 -29.05
CA TYR A 495 22.44 -23.69 -29.03
C TYR A 495 22.18 -24.48 -27.75
N ASN A 496 22.21 -23.81 -26.59
CA ASN A 496 21.90 -24.44 -25.32
C ASN A 496 20.47 -25.00 -25.27
N ALA A 497 19.48 -24.29 -25.81
CA ALA A 497 18.12 -24.77 -25.89
C ALA A 497 18.00 -26.02 -26.78
N LEU A 498 18.75 -26.07 -27.89
CA LEU A 498 18.81 -27.23 -28.76
C LEU A 498 19.54 -28.43 -28.12
N ILE A 499 20.67 -28.19 -27.44
CA ILE A 499 21.37 -29.22 -26.66
C ILE A 499 20.44 -29.79 -25.58
N CYS A 500 19.67 -28.95 -24.89
CA CYS A 500 18.67 -29.39 -23.91
C CYS A 500 17.61 -30.28 -24.56
N ALA A 501 17.10 -29.90 -25.75
CA ALA A 501 16.10 -30.70 -26.47
C ALA A 501 16.61 -32.10 -26.84
N PHE A 502 17.81 -32.20 -27.41
CA PHE A 502 18.43 -33.48 -27.73
C PHE A 502 18.76 -34.30 -26.48
N GLY A 503 19.31 -33.67 -25.44
CA GLY A 503 19.67 -34.31 -24.16
C GLY A 503 18.47 -34.97 -23.50
N LYS A 504 17.34 -34.29 -23.41
CA LYS A 504 16.10 -34.80 -22.80
C LYS A 504 15.60 -36.06 -23.50
N LEU A 505 15.76 -36.20 -24.83
CA LEU A 505 15.39 -37.39 -25.61
C LEU A 505 16.47 -38.47 -25.66
N SER A 506 17.49 -38.37 -24.80
CA SER A 506 18.61 -39.31 -24.79
C SER A 506 19.39 -39.38 -26.12
N LYS A 507 19.29 -38.38 -26.99
CA LYS A 507 20.04 -38.20 -28.24
C LYS A 507 21.37 -37.48 -27.94
N ARG A 508 22.18 -38.05 -27.02
CA ARG A 508 23.43 -37.46 -26.57
C ARG A 508 24.37 -37.12 -27.74
N ASP A 509 24.50 -38.04 -28.69
CA ASP A 509 25.46 -37.90 -29.79
C ASP A 509 25.13 -36.68 -30.69
N GLU A 510 23.84 -36.35 -30.83
CA GLU A 510 23.40 -35.14 -31.51
C GLU A 510 23.65 -33.89 -30.65
N ALA A 511 23.45 -33.97 -29.33
CA ALA A 511 23.75 -32.87 -28.41
C ALA A 511 25.25 -32.52 -28.44
N VAL A 512 26.13 -33.52 -28.46
CA VAL A 512 27.58 -33.32 -28.58
C VAL A 512 27.96 -32.73 -29.92
N LYS A 513 27.37 -33.17 -31.03
CA LYS A 513 27.61 -32.58 -32.36
C LYS A 513 27.21 -31.10 -32.41
N VAL A 514 26.10 -30.74 -31.76
CA VAL A 514 25.68 -29.32 -31.67
C VAL A 514 26.71 -28.53 -30.86
N PHE A 515 27.21 -29.06 -29.77
CA PHE A 515 28.26 -28.43 -28.96
C PHE A 515 29.56 -28.26 -29.79
N GLU A 516 30.07 -29.30 -30.43
CA GLU A 516 31.25 -29.22 -31.27
C GLU A 516 31.08 -28.21 -32.43
N HIS A 517 29.89 -28.17 -33.01
CA HIS A 517 29.58 -27.23 -34.11
C HIS A 517 29.67 -25.78 -33.66
N PHE A 518 29.02 -25.39 -32.56
CA PHE A 518 29.04 -23.99 -32.15
C PHE A 518 30.38 -23.56 -31.57
N VAL A 519 31.14 -24.45 -30.94
CA VAL A 519 32.53 -24.20 -30.55
C VAL A 519 33.40 -23.94 -31.77
N ALA A 520 33.22 -24.73 -32.85
CA ALA A 520 33.92 -24.50 -34.12
C ALA A 520 33.57 -23.13 -34.76
N LEU A 521 32.36 -22.58 -34.50
CA LEU A 521 31.96 -21.23 -34.91
C LEU A 521 32.57 -20.13 -34.01
N GLY A 522 33.34 -20.46 -32.99
CA GLY A 522 34.00 -19.52 -32.08
C GLY A 522 33.10 -18.98 -30.96
N VAL A 523 31.92 -19.54 -30.77
CA VAL A 523 31.05 -19.20 -29.65
C VAL A 523 31.59 -19.86 -28.39
N LYS A 524 31.80 -19.08 -27.32
CA LYS A 524 32.34 -19.59 -26.05
C LYS A 524 31.25 -20.30 -25.23
N PRO A 525 31.45 -21.56 -24.82
CA PRO A 525 30.54 -22.25 -23.91
C PRO A 525 30.47 -21.54 -22.54
N ASN A 526 29.29 -21.56 -21.93
CA ASN A 526 29.10 -21.08 -20.56
C ASN A 526 28.74 -22.22 -19.59
N ALA A 527 28.61 -21.92 -18.30
CA ALA A 527 28.27 -22.89 -17.28
C ALA A 527 26.96 -23.66 -17.59
N THR A 528 25.98 -23.00 -18.18
CA THR A 528 24.72 -23.63 -18.61
C THR A 528 24.97 -24.66 -19.70
N THR A 529 25.86 -24.39 -20.67
CA THR A 529 26.24 -25.34 -21.73
C THR A 529 26.79 -26.63 -21.17
N TYR A 530 27.81 -26.51 -20.28
CA TYR A 530 28.42 -27.70 -19.65
C TYR A 530 27.43 -28.47 -18.79
N SER A 531 26.57 -27.76 -18.00
CA SER A 531 25.52 -28.43 -17.23
C SER A 531 24.56 -29.27 -18.09
N LEU A 532 24.16 -28.72 -19.25
CA LEU A 532 23.29 -29.44 -20.18
C LEU A 532 23.95 -30.63 -20.83
N LEU A 533 25.26 -30.57 -21.13
CA LEU A 533 26.01 -31.71 -21.65
C LEU A 533 26.17 -32.81 -20.58
N ILE A 534 26.49 -32.42 -19.35
CA ILE A 534 26.57 -33.33 -18.20
C ILE A 534 25.23 -34.05 -18.03
N ASP A 535 24.11 -33.33 -18.07
CA ASP A 535 22.77 -33.91 -17.98
C ASP A 535 22.50 -34.87 -19.12
N ALA A 536 22.87 -34.55 -20.38
CA ALA A 536 22.72 -35.41 -21.52
C ALA A 536 23.50 -36.73 -21.38
N HIS A 537 24.73 -36.68 -20.85
CA HIS A 537 25.53 -37.88 -20.57
C HIS A 537 24.93 -38.70 -19.42
N LEU A 538 24.44 -38.08 -18.36
CA LEU A 538 23.82 -38.79 -17.23
C LEU A 538 22.50 -39.46 -17.62
N ILE A 539 21.68 -38.80 -18.44
CA ILE A 539 20.42 -39.37 -18.99
C ILE A 539 20.74 -40.65 -19.82
N LYS A 540 21.84 -40.62 -20.57
CA LYS A 540 22.32 -41.80 -21.34
C LYS A 540 23.03 -42.84 -20.46
N ARG A 541 23.15 -42.64 -19.15
CA ARG A 541 23.85 -43.49 -18.18
C ARG A 541 25.35 -43.64 -18.46
N ASP A 542 26.00 -42.58 -18.92
CA ASP A 542 27.44 -42.51 -19.13
C ASP A 542 28.11 -41.55 -18.13
N PRO A 543 28.32 -41.99 -16.88
CA PRO A 543 28.90 -41.13 -15.85
C PRO A 543 30.39 -40.81 -16.10
N LYS A 544 31.12 -41.66 -16.90
CA LYS A 544 32.51 -41.41 -17.22
C LYS A 544 32.68 -40.20 -18.14
N ALA A 545 31.87 -40.15 -19.19
CA ALA A 545 31.84 -39.00 -20.07
C ALA A 545 31.33 -37.75 -19.37
N ALA A 546 30.36 -37.84 -18.46
CA ALA A 546 29.91 -36.73 -17.65
C ALA A 546 31.05 -36.14 -16.78
N LEU A 547 31.89 -37.00 -16.16
CA LEU A 547 33.08 -36.60 -15.39
C LEU A 547 34.11 -35.89 -16.27
N SER A 548 34.36 -36.40 -17.49
CA SER A 548 35.28 -35.73 -18.42
C SER A 548 34.84 -34.31 -18.80
N VAL A 549 33.51 -34.12 -18.96
CA VAL A 549 32.96 -32.77 -19.21
C VAL A 549 33.10 -31.85 -17.98
N ILE A 550 32.98 -32.40 -16.76
CA ILE A 550 33.21 -31.64 -15.52
C ILE A 550 34.69 -31.21 -15.43
N ASP A 551 35.63 -32.13 -15.72
CA ASP A 551 37.05 -31.82 -15.71
C ASP A 551 37.39 -30.73 -16.72
N GLU A 552 36.82 -30.78 -17.94
CA GLU A 552 36.98 -29.73 -18.95
C GLU A 552 36.38 -28.37 -18.48
N MET A 553 35.22 -28.39 -17.85
CA MET A 553 34.60 -27.17 -17.26
C MET A 553 35.48 -26.52 -16.19
N VAL A 554 36.11 -27.33 -15.34
CA VAL A 554 37.01 -26.86 -14.27
C VAL A 554 38.31 -26.30 -14.87
N ASP A 555 38.88 -26.98 -15.85
CA ASP A 555 40.14 -26.55 -16.51
C ASP A 555 39.97 -25.20 -17.22
N LEU A 556 38.80 -24.94 -17.78
CA LEU A 556 38.45 -23.66 -18.46
C LEU A 556 38.10 -22.53 -17.50
N ARG A 557 38.18 -22.74 -16.17
CA ARG A 557 37.79 -21.78 -15.14
C ARG A 557 36.36 -21.20 -15.30
N CYS A 558 35.49 -21.88 -16.00
CA CYS A 558 34.09 -21.54 -16.07
C CYS A 558 33.35 -21.73 -14.74
N ALA A 559 34.06 -22.15 -13.70
CA ALA A 559 33.50 -22.44 -12.38
C ALA A 559 33.42 -21.22 -11.45
N GLU A 560 34.05 -20.09 -11.78
CA GLU A 560 34.05 -18.91 -10.88
C GLU A 560 32.69 -18.18 -10.83
N ASP A 561 31.81 -18.35 -11.84
CA ASP A 561 30.47 -17.74 -11.87
C ASP A 561 29.35 -18.68 -11.41
N VAL A 562 29.68 -19.89 -11.00
CA VAL A 562 28.67 -20.86 -10.57
C VAL A 562 28.35 -20.68 -9.08
N SER A 563 27.45 -19.79 -8.76
CA SER A 563 26.52 -20.09 -7.68
C SER A 563 25.70 -21.32 -8.14
N CYS A 564 26.21 -22.52 -7.86
CA CYS A 564 25.72 -23.80 -8.33
C CYS A 564 24.22 -23.96 -8.12
N GLN A 565 23.42 -23.58 -9.09
CA GLN A 565 22.11 -24.15 -9.27
C GLN A 565 22.30 -25.38 -10.18
N VAL A 566 22.72 -26.48 -9.58
CA VAL A 566 22.50 -27.79 -10.17
C VAL A 566 20.99 -27.85 -10.45
N PHE A 567 20.60 -27.78 -11.72
CA PHE A 567 19.25 -28.13 -12.12
C PHE A 567 19.07 -29.60 -11.74
N SER A 568 18.56 -29.82 -10.53
CA SER A 568 18.11 -31.16 -10.16
C SER A 568 16.93 -31.51 -11.06
N ILE A 569 17.22 -32.05 -12.21
CA ILE A 569 16.29 -33.00 -12.79
C ILE A 569 16.17 -34.05 -11.70
N SER A 570 15.04 -34.10 -11.01
CA SER A 570 14.70 -35.14 -10.05
C SER A 570 14.59 -36.46 -10.82
N LEU A 571 15.75 -37.03 -11.15
CA LEU A 571 15.84 -38.45 -11.37
C LEU A 571 15.53 -39.10 -10.02
N PRO A 572 14.56 -40.04 -9.95
CA PRO A 572 14.33 -40.77 -8.71
C PRO A 572 15.65 -41.39 -8.29
N LEU A 573 16.15 -41.03 -7.10
CA LEU A 573 17.36 -41.52 -6.45
C LEU A 573 17.44 -43.06 -6.32
N ALA A 574 16.43 -43.75 -6.79
CA ALA A 574 16.33 -45.23 -6.80
C ALA A 574 17.20 -45.95 -7.86
N LEU A 575 17.84 -45.22 -8.80
CA LEU A 575 18.63 -45.86 -9.87
C LEU A 575 20.14 -45.61 -9.78
N CYS A 576 20.62 -44.76 -8.89
CA CYS A 576 22.04 -44.59 -8.62
C CYS A 576 22.47 -45.42 -7.42
N GLY A 577 22.80 -46.69 -7.67
CA GLY A 577 23.52 -47.50 -6.69
C GLY A 577 24.87 -46.82 -6.34
N ALA A 578 24.98 -46.44 -5.08
CA ALA A 578 26.17 -46.13 -4.30
C ALA A 578 27.42 -45.55 -5.00
N SER A 579 27.64 -44.19 -4.77
CA SER A 579 28.91 -43.80 -4.13
C SER A 579 30.16 -43.35 -4.86
N PRO A 580 30.19 -42.66 -6.01
CA PRO A 580 31.25 -41.68 -6.16
C PRO A 580 30.80 -40.20 -5.97
N PHE A 581 29.50 -39.92 -6.05
CA PHE A 581 28.96 -38.55 -5.99
C PHE A 581 29.13 -37.83 -4.63
N VAL A 582 29.27 -38.57 -3.53
CA VAL A 582 29.51 -38.01 -2.21
C VAL A 582 30.89 -37.33 -2.10
N LYS A 583 31.85 -37.72 -2.92
CA LYS A 583 33.22 -37.15 -2.88
C LYS A 583 33.30 -35.78 -3.61
N TYR A 584 32.49 -35.54 -4.63
CA TYR A 584 32.51 -34.30 -5.38
C TYR A 584 31.48 -33.28 -4.85
N GLY A 585 30.38 -33.73 -4.24
CA GLY A 585 29.44 -32.86 -3.57
C GLY A 585 30.00 -32.13 -2.35
N GLN A 586 31.03 -32.67 -1.72
CA GLN A 586 31.72 -32.02 -0.60
C GLN A 586 32.79 -31.01 -1.04
N LEU A 587 33.31 -31.10 -2.26
CA LEU A 587 34.25 -30.12 -2.83
C LEU A 587 33.53 -28.83 -3.33
N PHE A 588 32.24 -28.87 -3.57
CA PHE A 588 31.45 -27.71 -3.97
C PHE A 588 30.79 -26.98 -2.79
N TRP A 589 30.92 -27.46 -1.54
CA TRP A 589 30.37 -26.84 -0.33
C TRP A 589 31.47 -26.35 0.65
N ALA A 590 32.72 -26.32 0.26
CA ALA A 590 33.84 -25.67 0.93
C ALA A 590 34.36 -24.51 0.06
#